data_e8e0f2422ac685146541f0d315183d73
#
_entry.id   e8e0f2422ac685146541f0d315183d73
#
_cell.length_a   1.000
_cell.length_b   1.000
_cell.length_c   1.000
_cell.angle_alpha   90.00
_cell.angle_beta   90.00
_cell.angle_gamma   90.00
#
_symmetry.space_group_name_H-M   'P 1'
#
loop_
_entity.id
_entity.type
_entity.pdbx_description
1 polymer ?
#
loop_
_entity_poly.entity_id
_entity_poly.type
_entity_poly.pdbx_seq_one_letter_code
_entity_poly.pdbx_strand_id
1 'polypeptide(L)'
;MKYNSLPTDLISAFKATLEEVVNSNLILHVRDISHENTKQQALDVHDTLERLEWGDRIRPPIIEVYNKIDNLIDSDFTKVKSQCANSQNIVLMSATEKKGFDYLFRQIKRVLSAGKAFEEVFISFSDARRRAWLFEKKIVIFEKIVKDGFLIKVHWSNAQKIQFLDCA
;
A
#
# COMPACT_ATOMS: atom_id res chain seq x y z
N MET A 1 22.68 -15.46 23.87
CA MET A 1 23.08 -14.58 22.74
C MET A 1 22.58 -13.18 23.05
N LYS A 2 23.49 -12.21 23.15
CA LYS A 2 23.14 -10.83 23.51
C LYS A 2 22.48 -10.18 22.30
N TYR A 3 21.22 -9.83 22.42
CA TYR A 3 20.59 -8.88 21.49
C TYR A 3 21.33 -7.56 21.67
N ASN A 4 22.04 -7.12 20.65
CA ASN A 4 22.53 -5.75 20.57
C ASN A 4 21.30 -4.85 20.57
N SER A 5 21.00 -4.27 21.75
CA SER A 5 20.02 -3.20 21.88
C SER A 5 20.48 -2.06 20.96
N LEU A 6 19.69 -1.76 19.95
CA LEU A 6 19.85 -0.54 19.16
C LEU A 6 19.95 0.64 20.12
N PRO A 7 20.92 1.56 19.94
CA PRO A 7 21.02 2.75 20.78
C PRO A 7 19.68 3.50 20.79
N THR A 8 19.28 4.00 21.95
CA THR A 8 18.02 4.74 22.15
C THR A 8 17.87 5.93 21.20
N ASP A 9 18.98 6.53 20.79
CA ASP A 9 19.01 7.64 19.82
C ASP A 9 18.65 7.19 18.39
N LEU A 10 18.98 5.95 18.02
CA LEU A 10 18.55 5.34 16.76
C LEU A 10 17.04 5.05 16.79
N ILE A 11 16.50 4.61 17.93
CA ILE A 11 15.07 4.36 18.08
C ILE A 11 14.27 5.65 17.92
N SER A 12 14.74 6.78 18.45
CA SER A 12 14.06 8.07 18.30
C SER A 12 14.09 8.59 16.84
N ALA A 13 15.21 8.40 16.13
CA ALA A 13 15.33 8.75 14.72
C ALA A 13 14.45 7.87 13.82
N PHE A 14 14.30 6.58 14.17
CA PHE A 14 13.40 5.66 13.45
C PHE A 14 11.92 5.86 13.80
N LYS A 15 11.59 6.47 14.94
CA LYS A 15 10.21 6.65 15.38
C LYS A 15 9.39 7.45 14.37
N ALA A 16 9.92 8.55 13.84
CA ALA A 16 9.27 9.35 12.81
C ALA A 16 9.03 8.54 11.52
N THR A 17 10.01 7.72 11.11
CA THR A 17 9.89 6.85 9.93
C THR A 17 8.85 5.74 10.15
N LEU A 18 8.78 5.18 11.37
CA LEU A 18 7.79 4.16 11.72
C LEU A 18 6.37 4.73 11.82
N GLU A 19 6.22 6.00 12.21
CA GLU A 19 4.93 6.71 12.15
C GLU A 19 4.42 6.85 10.71
N GLU A 20 5.30 7.05 9.73
CA GLU A 20 4.92 7.04 8.31
C GLU A 20 4.42 5.67 7.86
N VAL A 21 5.03 4.58 8.35
CA VAL A 21 4.57 3.21 8.07
C VAL A 21 3.16 2.99 8.62
N VAL A 22 2.89 3.42 9.86
CA VAL A 22 1.56 3.32 10.49
C VAL A 22 0.51 4.12 9.72
N ASN A 23 0.89 5.23 9.08
CA ASN A 23 0.01 6.09 8.29
C ASN A 23 -0.11 5.68 6.82
N SER A 24 0.61 4.64 6.38
CA SER A 24 0.63 4.22 4.99
C SER A 24 -0.66 3.48 4.57
N ASN A 25 -0.95 3.46 3.27
CA ASN A 25 -2.05 2.67 2.71
C ASN A 25 -1.57 1.31 2.16
N LEU A 26 -0.26 1.15 2.04
CA LEU A 26 0.40 -0.05 1.52
C LEU A 26 1.86 -0.03 1.97
N ILE A 27 2.38 -1.18 2.36
CA ILE A 27 3.80 -1.38 2.65
C ILE A 27 4.43 -2.19 1.52
N LEU A 28 5.53 -1.70 0.98
CA LEU A 28 6.40 -2.46 0.08
C LEU A 28 7.61 -2.94 0.88
N HIS A 29 7.65 -4.22 1.22
CA HIS A 29 8.79 -4.82 1.89
C HIS A 29 9.81 -5.30 0.85
N VAL A 30 10.80 -4.46 0.57
CA VAL A 30 11.82 -4.72 -0.45
C VAL A 30 12.98 -5.49 0.18
N ARG A 31 13.26 -6.69 -0.39
CA ARG A 31 14.28 -7.61 0.11
C ARG A 31 15.32 -7.90 -0.95
N ASP A 32 16.56 -8.03 -0.54
CA ASP A 32 17.62 -8.64 -1.35
C ASP A 32 17.46 -10.16 -1.30
N ILE A 33 16.88 -10.77 -2.34
CA ILE A 33 16.61 -12.20 -2.34
C ILE A 33 17.87 -13.04 -2.57
N SER A 34 18.96 -12.43 -3.04
CA SER A 34 20.26 -13.09 -3.24
C SER A 34 21.09 -13.17 -1.94
N HIS A 35 20.68 -12.43 -0.89
CA HIS A 35 21.41 -12.40 0.37
C HIS A 35 21.15 -13.69 1.18
N GLU A 36 22.19 -14.31 1.73
CA GLU A 36 22.11 -15.57 2.49
C GLU A 36 21.15 -15.49 3.69
N ASN A 37 21.10 -14.35 4.38
CA ASN A 37 20.27 -14.12 5.55
C ASN A 37 18.91 -13.47 5.21
N THR A 38 18.49 -13.47 3.93
CA THR A 38 17.25 -12.78 3.50
C THR A 38 16.01 -13.23 4.26
N LYS A 39 15.94 -14.51 4.66
CA LYS A 39 14.81 -15.05 5.44
C LYS A 39 14.78 -14.49 6.86
N GLN A 40 15.94 -14.43 7.53
CA GLN A 40 16.03 -13.90 8.89
C GLN A 40 15.71 -12.41 8.89
N GLN A 41 16.25 -11.65 7.93
CA GLN A 41 15.95 -10.22 7.78
C GLN A 41 14.45 -9.97 7.58
N ALA A 42 13.76 -10.83 6.84
CA ALA A 42 12.31 -10.73 6.67
C ALA A 42 11.56 -10.95 7.98
N LEU A 43 11.95 -11.94 8.76
CA LEU A 43 11.34 -12.19 10.08
C LEU A 43 11.56 -11.00 11.02
N ASP A 44 12.76 -10.43 11.06
CA ASP A 44 13.08 -9.27 11.89
C ASP A 44 12.23 -8.03 11.52
N VAL A 45 11.97 -7.83 10.21
CA VAL A 45 11.06 -6.77 9.75
C VAL A 45 9.63 -7.05 10.15
N HIS A 46 9.14 -8.28 9.96
CA HIS A 46 7.78 -8.67 10.38
C HIS A 46 7.60 -8.49 11.88
N ASP A 47 8.55 -8.95 12.69
CA ASP A 47 8.53 -8.74 14.14
C ASP A 47 8.49 -7.26 14.53
N THR A 48 9.21 -6.42 13.79
CA THR A 48 9.20 -4.96 13.99
C THR A 48 7.83 -4.39 13.68
N LEU A 49 7.21 -4.78 12.54
CA LEU A 49 5.88 -4.34 12.16
C LEU A 49 4.79 -4.82 13.14
N GLU A 50 4.94 -6.03 13.72
CA GLU A 50 4.02 -6.55 14.74
C GLU A 50 4.06 -5.72 16.03
N ARG A 51 5.20 -5.16 16.38
CA ARG A 51 5.40 -4.34 17.60
C ARG A 51 4.96 -2.89 17.44
N LEU A 52 4.61 -2.45 16.23
CA LEU A 52 4.10 -1.09 16.02
C LEU A 52 2.74 -0.91 16.68
N GLU A 53 2.53 0.26 17.26
CA GLU A 53 1.24 0.67 17.82
C GLU A 53 0.31 1.15 16.68
N TRP A 54 -0.56 0.27 16.23
CA TRP A 54 -1.50 0.57 15.13
C TRP A 54 -2.73 1.36 15.61
N GLY A 55 -3.00 1.39 16.93
CA GLY A 55 -4.23 1.96 17.50
C GLY A 55 -5.49 1.31 16.89
N ASP A 56 -6.49 2.12 16.56
CA ASP A 56 -7.74 1.65 15.93
C ASP A 56 -7.60 1.48 14.40
N ARG A 57 -6.41 1.56 13.85
CA ARG A 57 -6.17 1.50 12.40
C ARG A 57 -6.09 0.07 11.90
N ILE A 58 -6.65 -0.16 10.72
CA ILE A 58 -6.45 -1.41 10.00
C ILE A 58 -5.02 -1.43 9.46
N ARG A 59 -4.28 -2.50 9.76
CA ARG A 59 -2.93 -2.69 9.24
C ARG A 59 -2.92 -2.64 7.72
N PRO A 60 -2.02 -1.86 7.12
CA PRO A 60 -1.92 -1.80 5.67
C PRO A 60 -1.47 -3.15 5.11
N PRO A 61 -1.94 -3.51 3.91
CA PRO A 61 -1.46 -4.70 3.23
C PRO A 61 0.03 -4.56 2.90
N ILE A 62 0.72 -5.71 2.86
CA ILE A 62 2.15 -5.79 2.54
C ILE A 62 2.32 -6.49 1.20
N ILE A 63 3.12 -5.90 0.31
CA ILE A 63 3.66 -6.56 -0.88
C ILE A 63 5.14 -6.85 -0.63
N GLU A 64 5.52 -8.12 -0.66
CA GLU A 64 6.90 -8.58 -0.61
C GLU A 64 7.55 -8.38 -1.98
N VAL A 65 8.60 -7.58 -2.05
CA VAL A 65 9.32 -7.30 -3.28
C VAL A 65 10.69 -7.99 -3.22
N TYR A 66 10.83 -9.10 -3.91
CA TYR A 66 12.07 -9.86 -4.01
C TYR A 66 12.95 -9.23 -5.09
N ASN A 67 13.81 -8.32 -4.67
CA ASN A 67 14.73 -7.60 -5.55
C ASN A 67 16.04 -8.38 -5.73
N LYS A 68 16.81 -7.99 -6.73
CA LYS A 68 18.10 -8.55 -7.14
C LYS A 68 18.02 -10.00 -7.62
N ILE A 69 16.93 -10.36 -8.34
CA ILE A 69 16.80 -11.67 -8.97
C ILE A 69 17.89 -11.92 -10.03
N ASP A 70 18.53 -10.87 -10.53
CA ASP A 70 19.69 -10.90 -11.42
C ASP A 70 20.94 -11.50 -10.79
N ASN A 71 21.05 -11.50 -9.46
CA ASN A 71 22.15 -12.13 -8.72
C ASN A 71 21.90 -13.60 -8.39
N LEU A 72 20.73 -14.17 -8.72
CA LEU A 72 20.42 -15.56 -8.51
C LEU A 72 20.93 -16.41 -9.68
N ILE A 73 21.50 -17.58 -9.36
CA ILE A 73 21.75 -18.60 -10.38
C ILE A 73 20.42 -19.23 -10.84
N ASP A 74 20.37 -19.77 -12.04
CA ASP A 74 19.13 -20.28 -12.67
C ASP A 74 18.37 -21.28 -11.81
N SER A 75 19.09 -22.18 -11.10
CA SER A 75 18.47 -23.16 -10.20
C SER A 75 17.74 -22.50 -9.03
N ASP A 76 18.31 -21.45 -8.45
CA ASP A 76 17.73 -20.75 -7.29
C ASP A 76 16.61 -19.82 -7.73
N PHE A 77 16.76 -19.16 -8.88
CA PHE A 77 15.68 -18.39 -9.48
C PHE A 77 14.44 -19.27 -9.74
N THR A 78 14.64 -20.46 -10.30
CA THR A 78 13.54 -21.40 -10.56
C THR A 78 12.84 -21.84 -9.28
N LYS A 79 13.59 -22.12 -8.19
CA LYS A 79 13.03 -22.45 -6.88
C LYS A 79 12.21 -21.29 -6.31
N VAL A 80 12.78 -20.08 -6.29
CA VAL A 80 12.09 -18.89 -5.80
C VAL A 80 10.82 -18.63 -6.61
N LYS A 81 10.89 -18.70 -7.94
CA LYS A 81 9.75 -18.52 -8.83
C LYS A 81 8.63 -19.52 -8.54
N SER A 82 8.97 -20.80 -8.35
CA SER A 82 7.96 -21.83 -8.03
C SER A 82 7.32 -21.61 -6.65
N GLN A 83 8.08 -21.21 -5.64
CA GLN A 83 7.58 -20.89 -4.31
C GLN A 83 6.62 -19.70 -4.32
N CYS A 84 6.86 -18.73 -5.20
CA CYS A 84 6.05 -17.53 -5.32
C CYS A 84 4.85 -17.67 -6.28
N ALA A 85 4.76 -18.76 -7.05
CA ALA A 85 3.77 -18.92 -8.11
C ALA A 85 2.31 -18.76 -7.64
N ASN A 86 2.02 -19.16 -6.40
CA ASN A 86 0.68 -19.09 -5.80
C ASN A 86 0.45 -17.85 -4.92
N SER A 87 1.46 -16.99 -4.77
CA SER A 87 1.35 -15.80 -3.94
C SER A 87 1.06 -14.56 -4.77
N GLN A 88 -0.09 -13.93 -4.51
CA GLN A 88 -0.46 -12.67 -5.16
C GLN A 88 0.25 -11.46 -4.56
N ASN A 89 0.92 -11.62 -3.43
CA ASN A 89 1.54 -10.52 -2.70
C ASN A 89 3.07 -10.52 -2.79
N ILE A 90 3.65 -11.39 -3.65
CA ILE A 90 5.10 -11.43 -3.90
C ILE A 90 5.38 -10.98 -5.33
N VAL A 91 6.34 -10.08 -5.47
CA VAL A 91 6.83 -9.58 -6.76
C VAL A 91 8.31 -9.90 -6.88
N LEU A 92 8.68 -10.59 -7.96
CA LEU A 92 10.07 -10.83 -8.33
C LEU A 92 10.55 -9.70 -9.24
N MET A 93 11.66 -9.04 -8.91
CA MET A 93 12.18 -7.94 -9.69
C MET A 93 13.71 -7.83 -9.67
N SER A 94 14.24 -7.14 -10.65
CA SER A 94 15.59 -6.58 -10.65
C SER A 94 15.49 -5.08 -10.91
N ALA A 95 15.88 -4.29 -9.93
CA ALA A 95 15.93 -2.84 -10.11
C ALA A 95 17.03 -2.44 -11.11
N THR A 96 18.16 -3.13 -11.09
CA THR A 96 19.31 -2.91 -11.97
C THR A 96 18.97 -3.17 -13.44
N GLU A 97 18.33 -4.32 -13.71
CA GLU A 97 17.92 -4.73 -15.05
C GLU A 97 16.55 -4.18 -15.47
N LYS A 98 15.90 -3.40 -14.59
CA LYS A 98 14.54 -2.84 -14.81
C LYS A 98 13.47 -3.92 -15.12
N LYS A 99 13.64 -5.13 -14.58
CA LYS A 99 12.68 -6.24 -14.72
C LYS A 99 11.68 -6.26 -13.59
N GLY A 100 10.42 -6.62 -13.86
CA GLY A 100 9.36 -6.83 -12.85
C GLY A 100 8.58 -5.60 -12.45
N PHE A 101 8.95 -4.38 -12.88
CA PHE A 101 8.27 -3.13 -12.51
C PHE A 101 6.80 -3.10 -12.94
N ASP A 102 6.47 -3.54 -14.17
CA ASP A 102 5.09 -3.55 -14.65
C ASP A 102 4.20 -4.43 -13.78
N TYR A 103 4.74 -5.56 -13.32
CA TYR A 103 4.03 -6.44 -12.41
C TYR A 103 3.86 -5.81 -11.03
N LEU A 104 4.91 -5.18 -10.50
CA LEU A 104 4.86 -4.42 -9.24
C LEU A 104 3.77 -3.34 -9.29
N PHE A 105 3.76 -2.51 -10.33
CA PHE A 105 2.75 -1.46 -10.49
C PHE A 105 1.32 -2.02 -10.60
N ARG A 106 1.12 -3.13 -11.29
CA ARG A 106 -0.18 -3.80 -11.33
C ARG A 106 -0.61 -4.27 -9.93
N GLN A 107 0.30 -4.85 -9.13
CA GLN A 107 -0.02 -5.30 -7.77
C GLN A 107 -0.32 -4.12 -6.84
N ILE A 108 0.47 -3.05 -6.88
CA ILE A 108 0.20 -1.81 -6.13
C ILE A 108 -1.20 -1.28 -6.48
N LYS A 109 -1.51 -1.14 -7.77
CA LYS A 109 -2.81 -0.67 -8.23
C LYS A 109 -3.94 -1.57 -7.74
N ARG A 110 -3.78 -2.89 -7.85
CA ARG A 110 -4.75 -3.89 -7.35
C ARG A 110 -5.03 -3.70 -5.87
N VAL A 111 -3.98 -3.62 -5.05
CA VAL A 111 -4.10 -3.50 -3.59
C VAL A 111 -4.72 -2.16 -3.20
N LEU A 112 -4.25 -1.05 -3.75
CA LEU A 112 -4.77 0.28 -3.43
C LEU A 112 -6.19 0.53 -3.94
N SER A 113 -6.64 -0.23 -4.96
CA SER A 113 -8.02 -0.19 -5.46
C SER A 113 -8.94 -1.22 -4.79
N ALA A 114 -8.40 -2.13 -3.99
CA ALA A 114 -9.20 -3.14 -3.30
C ALA A 114 -10.22 -2.48 -2.38
N GLY A 115 -11.48 -2.89 -2.51
CA GLY A 115 -12.58 -2.32 -1.74
C GLY A 115 -13.02 -0.92 -2.15
N LYS A 116 -12.51 -0.39 -3.28
CA LYS A 116 -12.98 0.88 -3.87
C LYS A 116 -13.84 0.61 -5.09
N ALA A 117 -14.89 1.41 -5.24
CA ALA A 117 -15.81 1.37 -6.39
C ALA A 117 -15.86 2.71 -7.11
N PHE A 118 -16.11 2.66 -8.43
CA PHE A 118 -16.47 3.83 -9.19
C PHE A 118 -17.99 3.98 -9.11
N GLU A 119 -18.45 5.14 -8.68
CA GLU A 119 -19.87 5.48 -8.63
C GLU A 119 -20.10 6.88 -9.19
N GLU A 120 -21.32 7.14 -9.65
CA GLU A 120 -21.77 8.47 -10.02
C GLU A 120 -22.74 8.97 -8.96
N VAL A 121 -22.49 10.16 -8.44
CA VAL A 121 -23.34 10.82 -7.46
C VAL A 121 -23.87 12.13 -8.02
N PHE A 122 -25.15 12.39 -7.82
CA PHE A 122 -25.75 13.69 -8.10
C PHE A 122 -25.70 14.57 -6.85
N ILE A 123 -25.27 15.82 -7.02
CA ILE A 123 -25.23 16.82 -5.97
C ILE A 123 -25.94 18.07 -6.49
N SER A 124 -26.99 18.49 -5.80
CA SER A 124 -27.70 19.73 -6.10
C SER A 124 -26.78 20.96 -5.93
N PHE A 125 -27.04 22.02 -6.68
CA PHE A 125 -26.34 23.30 -6.50
C PHE A 125 -26.43 23.87 -5.07
N SER A 126 -27.50 23.55 -4.34
CA SER A 126 -27.68 23.94 -2.95
C SER A 126 -26.80 23.17 -1.96
N ASP A 127 -26.24 22.01 -2.36
CA ASP A 127 -25.47 21.13 -1.47
C ASP A 127 -23.95 21.32 -1.66
N ALA A 128 -23.50 22.54 -1.49
CA ALA A 128 -22.10 22.89 -1.63
C ALA A 128 -21.18 22.13 -0.63
N ARG A 129 -21.71 21.77 0.54
CA ARG A 129 -20.99 21.07 1.60
C ARG A 129 -20.55 19.66 1.15
N ARG A 130 -21.49 18.85 0.63
CA ARG A 130 -21.18 17.52 0.11
C ARG A 130 -20.21 17.58 -1.05
N ARG A 131 -20.39 18.55 -1.96
CA ARG A 131 -19.45 18.74 -3.06
C ARG A 131 -18.05 19.05 -2.55
N ALA A 132 -17.89 20.00 -1.62
CA ALA A 132 -16.60 20.36 -1.03
C ALA A 132 -15.93 19.15 -0.35
N TRP A 133 -16.69 18.34 0.37
CA TRP A 133 -16.20 17.13 1.01
C TRP A 133 -15.57 16.14 0.00
N LEU A 134 -16.23 15.92 -1.14
CA LEU A 134 -15.69 15.02 -2.18
C LEU A 134 -14.33 15.49 -2.73
N PHE A 135 -14.18 16.80 -2.93
CA PHE A 135 -12.91 17.37 -3.41
C PHE A 135 -11.84 17.36 -2.31
N GLU A 136 -12.18 17.65 -1.07
CA GLU A 136 -11.28 17.58 0.09
C GLU A 136 -10.70 16.15 0.24
N LYS A 137 -11.54 15.12 0.09
CA LYS A 137 -11.11 13.71 0.16
C LYS A 137 -10.35 13.24 -1.08
N LYS A 138 -10.20 14.08 -2.12
CA LYS A 138 -9.47 13.77 -3.37
C LYS A 138 -9.97 12.49 -4.05
N ILE A 139 -11.29 12.26 -4.03
CA ILE A 139 -11.93 11.05 -4.59
C ILE A 139 -12.69 11.33 -5.89
N VAL A 140 -12.76 12.59 -6.32
CA VAL A 140 -13.40 13.00 -7.57
C VAL A 140 -12.51 12.62 -8.75
N ILE A 141 -13.10 11.91 -9.72
CA ILE A 141 -12.45 11.56 -11.00
C ILE A 141 -12.87 12.52 -12.10
N PHE A 142 -14.17 12.84 -12.14
CA PHE A 142 -14.76 13.68 -13.17
C PHE A 142 -16.00 14.37 -12.61
N GLU A 143 -16.26 15.60 -13.05
CA GLU A 143 -17.45 16.36 -12.72
C GLU A 143 -18.08 16.93 -13.98
N LYS A 144 -19.39 16.88 -14.08
CA LYS A 144 -20.18 17.50 -15.14
C LYS A 144 -21.34 18.30 -14.54
N ILE A 145 -21.50 19.52 -15.01
CA ILE A 145 -22.67 20.35 -14.67
C ILE A 145 -23.87 19.81 -15.43
N VAL A 146 -24.98 19.61 -14.74
CA VAL A 146 -26.29 19.25 -15.28
C VAL A 146 -27.32 20.28 -14.87
N LYS A 147 -28.56 20.14 -15.33
CA LYS A 147 -29.60 21.18 -15.18
C LYS A 147 -29.78 21.69 -13.75
N ASP A 148 -29.77 20.79 -12.74
CA ASP A 148 -30.12 21.11 -11.36
C ASP A 148 -28.98 20.88 -10.36
N GLY A 149 -27.75 20.61 -10.86
CA GLY A 149 -26.61 20.29 -9.99
C GLY A 149 -25.39 19.79 -10.74
N PHE A 150 -24.63 18.95 -10.04
CA PHE A 150 -23.43 18.32 -10.53
C PHE A 150 -23.61 16.81 -10.58
N LEU A 151 -23.21 16.18 -11.68
CA LEU A 151 -23.00 14.75 -11.76
C LEU A 151 -21.50 14.48 -11.59
N ILE A 152 -21.14 13.81 -10.50
CA ILE A 152 -19.75 13.63 -10.12
C ILE A 152 -19.42 12.15 -10.11
N LYS A 153 -18.42 11.76 -10.88
CA LYS A 153 -17.85 10.41 -10.84
C LYS A 153 -16.78 10.35 -9.77
N VAL A 154 -16.94 9.46 -8.82
CA VAL A 154 -16.05 9.28 -7.66
C VAL A 154 -15.42 7.89 -7.65
N HIS A 155 -14.26 7.78 -7.01
CA HIS A 155 -13.59 6.52 -6.73
C HIS A 155 -13.34 6.42 -5.24
N TRP A 156 -14.20 5.72 -4.53
CA TRP A 156 -14.23 5.69 -3.07
C TRP A 156 -14.35 4.29 -2.48
N SER A 157 -13.97 4.15 -1.21
CA SER A 157 -14.23 2.96 -0.41
C SER A 157 -15.64 3.00 0.20
N ASN A 158 -16.14 1.83 0.64
CA ASN A 158 -17.41 1.77 1.38
C ASN A 158 -17.43 2.68 2.61
N ALA A 159 -16.31 2.80 3.34
CA ALA A 159 -16.22 3.71 4.48
C ALA A 159 -16.39 5.18 4.08
N GLN A 160 -15.75 5.61 2.97
CA GLN A 160 -15.93 6.96 2.44
C GLN A 160 -17.35 7.20 1.94
N LYS A 161 -18.00 6.20 1.35
CA LYS A 161 -19.40 6.28 0.93
C LYS A 161 -20.34 6.51 2.14
N ILE A 162 -20.14 5.75 3.22
CA ILE A 162 -20.91 5.92 4.46
C ILE A 162 -20.71 7.34 5.02
N GLN A 163 -19.45 7.78 5.15
CA GLN A 163 -19.14 9.15 5.62
C GLN A 163 -19.79 10.23 4.75
N PHE A 164 -19.84 10.04 3.44
CA PHE A 164 -20.51 10.97 2.53
C PHE A 164 -22.02 11.03 2.76
N LEU A 165 -22.65 9.89 3.03
CA LEU A 165 -24.08 9.84 3.34
C LEU A 165 -24.41 10.53 4.67
N ASP A 166 -23.50 10.47 5.64
CA ASP A 166 -23.63 11.10 6.96
C ASP A 166 -23.29 12.60 6.95
N CYS A 167 -22.72 13.13 5.85
CA CYS A 167 -22.39 14.55 5.68
C CYS A 167 -23.62 15.45 5.41
N ALA A 168 -24.84 14.96 5.60
CA ALA A 168 -26.07 15.70 5.34
C ALA A 168 -26.32 16.85 6.35
#